data_a26c47682e326e511176bc7689eeaabe
#
_entry.id   a26c47682e326e511176bc7689eeaabe
#
_cell.length_a   1.000
_cell.length_b   1.000
_cell.length_c   1.000
_cell.angle_alpha   90.00
_cell.angle_beta   90.00
_cell.angle_gamma   90.00
#
_symmetry.space_group_name_H-M   'P 1'
#
loop_
_entity.id
_entity.type
_entity.pdbx_description
1 polymer ?
#
loop_
_entity_poly.entity_id
_entity_poly.type
_entity_poly.pdbx_seq_one_letter_code
_entity_poly.pdbx_strand_id
1 'polypeptide(L)'
;MLMQFVEYSKMVYLDGDIQVFENIDHLFDLPDGYFYAVKDCFCEKTWSHTPQYQIGYCQQCPDKVQWQEELGQRPPLYFNAGMFVYEPSLPTYDDLLSTLQITPPTPFAELDFLNMFFRDVSRPFPP
;
A
#
# COMPACT_ATOMS: atom_id res chain seq x y z
N MET A 1 -3.77 -18.13 -0.29
CA MET A 1 -3.63 -16.67 -0.34
C MET A 1 -4.21 -16.02 0.92
N LEU A 2 -3.67 -14.88 1.35
CA LEU A 2 -3.99 -14.25 2.65
C LEU A 2 -5.48 -13.95 2.84
N MET A 3 -6.21 -13.59 1.79
CA MET A 3 -7.65 -13.29 1.85
C MET A 3 -8.55 -14.50 2.15
N GLN A 4 -8.01 -15.70 2.11
CA GLN A 4 -8.76 -16.95 2.38
C GLN A 4 -8.86 -17.29 3.86
N PHE A 5 -8.14 -16.58 4.74
CA PHE A 5 -8.19 -16.80 6.20
C PHE A 5 -9.42 -16.16 6.84
N VAL A 6 -10.60 -16.51 6.33
CA VAL A 6 -11.88 -15.88 6.69
C VAL A 6 -12.36 -16.21 8.11
N GLU A 7 -11.74 -17.14 8.79
CA GLU A 7 -11.94 -17.38 10.23
C GLU A 7 -11.47 -16.22 11.11
N TYR A 8 -10.64 -15.32 10.56
CA TYR A 8 -10.19 -14.10 11.21
C TYR A 8 -10.86 -12.87 10.60
N SER A 9 -11.37 -11.98 11.44
CA SER A 9 -12.01 -10.74 10.97
C SER A 9 -11.01 -9.67 10.52
N LYS A 10 -9.81 -9.71 11.08
CA LYS A 10 -8.72 -8.76 10.77
C LYS A 10 -7.38 -9.43 10.99
N MET A 11 -6.44 -9.18 10.10
CA MET A 11 -5.09 -9.73 10.17
C MET A 11 -4.04 -8.66 9.91
N VAL A 12 -2.86 -8.86 10.51
CA VAL A 12 -1.66 -8.06 10.23
C VAL A 12 -0.69 -8.93 9.44
N TYR A 13 -0.27 -8.43 8.29
CA TYR A 13 0.81 -9.05 7.51
C TYR A 13 2.13 -8.34 7.80
N LEU A 14 3.19 -9.11 7.95
CA LEU A 14 4.56 -8.63 8.12
C LEU A 14 5.48 -9.42 7.18
N ASP A 15 6.32 -8.73 6.44
CA ASP A 15 7.41 -9.38 5.70
C ASP A 15 8.37 -10.09 6.67
N GLY A 16 9.04 -11.14 6.19
CA GLY A 16 9.88 -12.00 7.02
C GLY A 16 11.11 -11.32 7.65
N ASP A 17 11.48 -10.14 7.16
CA ASP A 17 12.60 -9.34 7.69
C ASP A 17 12.16 -8.24 8.66
N ILE A 18 10.86 -8.12 8.95
CA ILE A 18 10.33 -7.18 9.94
C ILE A 18 10.37 -7.81 11.34
N GLN A 19 10.92 -7.08 12.29
CA GLN A 19 10.94 -7.45 13.71
C GLN A 19 9.99 -6.57 14.51
N VAL A 20 9.22 -7.20 15.40
CA VAL A 20 8.28 -6.52 16.29
C VAL A 20 8.91 -6.45 17.69
N PHE A 21 9.16 -5.24 18.19
CA PHE A 21 9.82 -5.02 19.48
C PHE A 21 8.84 -4.74 20.62
N GLU A 22 7.60 -4.34 20.30
CA GLU A 22 6.57 -4.02 21.27
C GLU A 22 5.23 -4.63 20.85
N ASN A 23 4.25 -4.64 21.76
CA ASN A 23 2.92 -5.12 21.46
C ASN A 23 2.24 -4.22 20.41
N ILE A 24 1.75 -4.81 19.33
CA ILE A 24 1.06 -4.13 18.23
C ILE A 24 -0.43 -4.50 18.15
N ASP A 25 -1.00 -5.10 19.17
CA ASP A 25 -2.41 -5.54 19.18
C ASP A 25 -3.40 -4.39 18.96
N HIS A 26 -3.00 -3.15 19.29
CA HIS A 26 -3.80 -1.96 19.02
C HIS A 26 -4.13 -1.77 17.53
N LEU A 27 -3.39 -2.38 16.63
CA LEU A 27 -3.68 -2.33 15.19
C LEU A 27 -5.01 -3.04 14.84
N PHE A 28 -5.43 -4.00 15.66
CA PHE A 28 -6.72 -4.66 15.47
C PHE A 28 -7.92 -3.77 15.83
N ASP A 29 -7.69 -2.67 16.55
CA ASP A 29 -8.71 -1.70 16.93
C ASP A 29 -8.92 -0.61 15.87
N LEU A 30 -8.15 -0.62 14.78
CA LEU A 30 -8.35 0.31 13.67
C LEU A 30 -9.74 0.14 13.05
N PRO A 31 -10.37 1.24 12.58
CA PRO A 31 -11.67 1.18 11.95
C PRO A 31 -11.75 0.14 10.83
N ASP A 32 -12.88 -0.56 10.76
CA ASP A 32 -13.12 -1.58 9.73
C ASP A 32 -13.38 -0.95 8.36
N GLY A 33 -13.25 -1.77 7.32
CA GLY A 33 -13.53 -1.38 5.94
C GLY A 33 -12.34 -0.77 5.19
N TYR A 34 -11.15 -0.74 5.79
CA TYR A 34 -9.95 -0.16 5.18
C TYR A 34 -8.78 -1.13 5.15
N PHE A 35 -7.91 -0.92 4.18
CA PHE A 35 -6.61 -1.55 4.07
C PHE A 35 -5.56 -0.57 4.58
N TYR A 36 -4.91 -0.87 5.69
CA TYR A 36 -3.93 0.02 6.32
C TYR A 36 -2.51 -0.39 5.97
N ALA A 37 -1.73 0.53 5.46
CA ALA A 37 -0.33 0.29 5.13
C ALA A 37 0.51 1.56 5.32
N VAL A 38 1.82 1.40 5.40
CA VAL A 38 2.76 2.53 5.51
C VAL A 38 2.91 3.18 4.13
N LYS A 39 2.84 4.51 4.07
CA LYS A 39 3.14 5.26 2.84
C LYS A 39 4.59 4.99 2.42
N ASP A 40 4.80 4.74 1.14
CA ASP A 40 6.14 4.54 0.61
C ASP A 40 6.93 5.85 0.58
N CYS A 41 8.26 5.73 0.63
CA CYS A 41 9.18 6.86 0.60
C CYS A 41 9.88 6.93 -0.75
N PHE A 42 9.70 8.05 -1.45
CA PHE A 42 10.31 8.31 -2.76
C PHE A 42 11.36 9.43 -2.71
N CYS A 43 11.98 9.66 -1.55
CA CYS A 43 12.99 10.70 -1.38
C CYS A 43 14.28 10.43 -2.17
N GLU A 44 14.57 9.16 -2.47
CA GLU A 44 15.74 8.77 -3.25
C GLU A 44 15.41 8.66 -4.73
N LYS A 45 16.21 9.29 -5.57
CA LYS A 45 16.02 9.33 -7.02
C LYS A 45 16.53 8.08 -7.76
N THR A 46 16.80 7.00 -7.05
CA THR A 46 17.59 5.85 -7.55
C THR A 46 16.83 4.89 -8.48
N TRP A 47 15.49 4.91 -8.52
CA TRP A 47 14.68 3.91 -9.23
C TRP A 47 13.62 4.52 -10.14
N SER A 48 14.00 5.45 -10.95
CA SER A 48 13.05 6.36 -11.56
C SER A 48 12.45 5.84 -12.88
N HIS A 49 11.24 5.31 -12.80
CA HIS A 49 10.37 5.13 -13.95
C HIS A 49 9.14 6.06 -13.91
N THR A 50 8.99 6.85 -12.86
CA THR A 50 7.88 7.78 -12.69
C THR A 50 8.37 9.19 -12.40
N PRO A 51 7.63 10.24 -12.80
CA PRO A 51 7.99 11.62 -12.48
C PRO A 51 8.20 11.88 -10.99
N GLN A 52 7.47 11.18 -10.14
CA GLN A 52 7.56 11.26 -8.69
C GLN A 52 8.97 10.92 -8.17
N TYR A 53 9.58 9.85 -8.66
CA TYR A 53 10.95 9.49 -8.32
C TYR A 53 11.97 10.49 -8.88
N GLN A 54 11.73 10.98 -10.10
CA GLN A 54 12.66 11.89 -10.78
C GLN A 54 12.87 13.20 -10.02
N ILE A 55 11.81 13.75 -9.42
CA ILE A 55 11.87 14.99 -8.64
C ILE A 55 12.13 14.75 -7.17
N GLY A 56 12.05 13.51 -6.67
CA GLY A 56 12.20 13.18 -5.27
C GLY A 56 10.98 13.57 -4.41
N TYR A 57 9.79 13.67 -5.01
CA TYR A 57 8.56 13.92 -4.27
C TYR A 57 8.24 12.75 -3.35
N CYS A 58 8.00 13.03 -2.07
CA CYS A 58 7.72 12.02 -1.07
C CYS A 58 6.42 12.34 -0.31
N GLN A 59 5.53 11.37 -0.25
CA GLN A 59 4.24 11.49 0.45
C GLN A 59 4.41 11.56 1.97
N GLN A 60 5.53 11.06 2.51
CA GLN A 60 5.86 11.16 3.93
C GLN A 60 6.44 12.53 4.31
N CYS A 61 7.03 13.23 3.34
CA CYS A 61 7.68 14.51 3.54
C CYS A 61 7.19 15.51 2.47
N PRO A 62 5.89 15.84 2.44
CA PRO A 62 5.31 16.63 1.34
C PRO A 62 5.87 18.06 1.23
N ASP A 63 6.41 18.58 2.33
CA ASP A 63 6.97 19.94 2.37
C ASP A 63 8.41 20.01 1.84
N LYS A 64 9.08 18.87 1.68
CA LYS A 64 10.47 18.82 1.23
C LYS A 64 10.63 19.09 -0.26
N VAL A 65 9.75 18.50 -1.06
CA VAL A 65 9.65 18.74 -2.51
C VAL A 65 8.18 18.84 -2.87
N GLN A 66 7.76 19.97 -3.43
CA GLN A 66 6.38 20.16 -3.85
C GLN A 66 6.14 19.53 -5.22
N TRP A 67 4.92 19.01 -5.42
CA TRP A 67 4.49 18.52 -6.72
C TRP A 67 4.29 19.70 -7.69
N GLN A 68 4.92 19.59 -8.86
CA GLN A 68 4.83 20.62 -9.91
C GLN A 68 3.64 20.33 -10.81
N GLU A 69 2.79 21.34 -11.03
CA GLU A 69 1.58 21.23 -11.86
C GLU A 69 1.90 20.84 -13.31
N GLU A 70 3.06 21.24 -13.84
CA GLU A 70 3.52 20.90 -15.19
C GLU A 70 3.70 19.38 -15.40
N LEU A 71 3.88 18.62 -14.32
CA LEU A 71 3.97 17.17 -14.36
C LEU A 71 2.62 16.46 -14.44
N GLY A 72 1.54 17.22 -14.46
CA GLY A 72 0.18 16.70 -14.50
C GLY A 72 -0.42 16.49 -13.10
N GLN A 73 -1.40 15.62 -13.01
CA GLN A 73 -2.10 15.36 -11.76
C GLN A 73 -1.18 14.77 -10.69
N ARG A 74 -1.30 15.25 -9.46
CA ARG A 74 -0.58 14.70 -8.30
C ARG A 74 -0.84 13.21 -8.18
N PRO A 75 0.21 12.36 -8.00
CA PRO A 75 0.03 10.93 -7.83
C PRO A 75 -0.85 10.59 -6.63
N PRO A 76 -1.66 9.53 -6.71
CA PRO A 76 -2.38 9.01 -5.56
C PRO A 76 -1.40 8.50 -4.50
N LEU A 77 -1.91 8.35 -3.27
CA LEU A 77 -1.14 7.75 -2.19
C LEU A 77 -0.65 6.35 -2.62
N TYR A 78 0.62 6.11 -2.41
CA TYR A 78 1.27 4.83 -2.70
C TYR A 78 1.83 4.25 -1.40
N PHE A 79 1.52 2.99 -1.12
CA PHE A 79 1.96 2.33 0.10
C PHE A 79 3.01 1.26 -0.19
N ASN A 80 3.83 0.97 0.83
CA ASN A 80 4.71 -0.18 0.87
C ASN A 80 3.96 -1.38 1.45
N ALA A 81 4.07 -2.54 0.82
CA ALA A 81 3.35 -3.76 1.21
C ALA A 81 4.13 -4.68 2.16
N GLY A 82 5.21 -4.21 2.76
CA GLY A 82 5.98 -4.99 3.75
C GLY A 82 5.27 -5.16 5.08
N MET A 83 4.34 -4.27 5.40
CA MET A 83 3.47 -4.37 6.56
C MET A 83 2.11 -3.78 6.23
N PHE A 84 1.04 -4.55 6.49
CA PHE A 84 -0.32 -4.03 6.32
C PHE A 84 -1.33 -4.74 7.23
N VAL A 85 -2.43 -4.04 7.51
CA VAL A 85 -3.60 -4.58 8.21
C VAL A 85 -4.73 -4.73 7.20
N TYR A 86 -5.35 -5.89 7.17
CA TYR A 86 -6.40 -6.20 6.20
C TYR A 86 -7.50 -7.06 6.81
N GLU A 87 -8.64 -7.09 6.13
CA GLU A 87 -9.79 -7.93 6.50
C GLU A 87 -9.92 -9.05 5.46
N PRO A 88 -9.67 -10.32 5.84
CA PRO A 88 -9.84 -11.46 4.93
C PRO A 88 -11.28 -11.55 4.42
N SER A 89 -11.44 -11.80 3.12
CA SER A 89 -12.75 -11.87 2.47
C SER A 89 -12.67 -12.71 1.21
N LEU A 90 -13.53 -13.72 1.09
CA LEU A 90 -13.61 -14.53 -0.15
C LEU A 90 -14.08 -13.72 -1.35
N PRO A 91 -15.09 -12.84 -1.26
CA PRO A 91 -15.42 -11.94 -2.37
C PRO A 91 -14.25 -11.07 -2.82
N THR A 92 -13.48 -10.51 -1.89
CA THR A 92 -12.27 -9.73 -2.22
C THR A 92 -11.21 -10.61 -2.88
N TYR A 93 -11.04 -11.84 -2.42
CA TYR A 93 -10.13 -12.81 -3.04
C TYR A 93 -10.50 -13.09 -4.50
N ASP A 94 -11.79 -13.34 -4.78
CA ASP A 94 -12.28 -13.58 -6.14
C ASP A 94 -12.07 -12.35 -7.03
N ASP A 95 -12.32 -11.15 -6.51
CA ASP A 95 -12.08 -9.88 -7.22
C ASP A 95 -10.59 -9.68 -7.51
N LEU A 96 -9.70 -9.97 -6.54
CA LEU A 96 -8.26 -9.93 -6.73
C LEU A 96 -7.81 -10.84 -7.88
N LEU A 97 -8.25 -12.09 -7.88
CA LEU A 97 -7.89 -13.05 -8.93
C LEU A 97 -8.40 -12.60 -10.31
N SER A 98 -9.65 -12.18 -10.40
CA SER A 98 -10.26 -11.72 -11.64
C SER A 98 -9.53 -10.48 -12.19
N THR A 99 -9.20 -9.53 -11.32
CA THR A 99 -8.48 -8.31 -11.71
C THR A 99 -7.05 -8.61 -12.12
N LEU A 100 -6.38 -9.54 -11.42
CA LEU A 100 -5.01 -9.93 -11.74
C LEU A 100 -4.90 -10.54 -13.13
N GLN A 101 -5.89 -11.33 -13.55
CA GLN A 101 -5.90 -11.96 -14.87
C GLN A 101 -5.93 -10.97 -16.03
N ILE A 102 -6.51 -9.79 -15.82
CA ILE A 102 -6.67 -8.75 -16.86
C ILE A 102 -5.68 -7.59 -16.68
N THR A 103 -4.85 -7.60 -15.64
CA THR A 103 -3.93 -6.51 -15.34
C THR A 103 -2.56 -6.80 -15.97
N PRO A 104 -2.04 -5.92 -16.85
CA PRO A 104 -0.71 -6.08 -17.41
C PRO A 104 0.38 -6.00 -16.33
N PRO A 105 1.49 -6.72 -16.49
CA PRO A 105 2.60 -6.63 -15.56
C PRO A 105 3.25 -5.24 -15.57
N THR A 106 3.75 -4.82 -14.41
CA THR A 106 4.43 -3.55 -14.22
C THR A 106 5.81 -3.77 -13.59
N PRO A 107 6.72 -2.76 -13.58
CA PRO A 107 8.06 -2.89 -12.99
C PRO A 107 8.07 -3.31 -11.52
N PHE A 108 7.08 -2.86 -10.72
CA PHE A 108 6.97 -3.19 -9.31
C PHE A 108 5.95 -4.31 -9.03
N ALA A 109 5.51 -5.00 -10.07
CA ALA A 109 4.69 -6.22 -10.01
C ALA A 109 3.55 -6.15 -8.98
N GLU A 110 3.64 -6.95 -7.91
CA GLU A 110 2.58 -7.06 -6.90
C GLU A 110 2.32 -5.77 -6.14
N LEU A 111 3.34 -4.97 -5.89
CA LEU A 111 3.20 -3.70 -5.16
C LEU A 111 2.34 -2.69 -5.93
N ASP A 112 2.59 -2.54 -7.22
CA ASP A 112 1.76 -1.72 -8.10
C ASP A 112 0.33 -2.23 -8.18
N PHE A 113 0.18 -3.54 -8.29
CA PHE A 113 -1.14 -4.20 -8.33
C PHE A 113 -1.95 -3.94 -7.06
N LEU A 114 -1.35 -4.13 -5.89
CA LEU A 114 -2.02 -3.90 -4.60
C LEU A 114 -2.40 -2.43 -4.41
N ASN A 115 -1.52 -1.51 -4.81
CA ASN A 115 -1.81 -0.08 -4.76
C ASN A 115 -2.97 0.32 -5.66
N MET A 116 -3.07 -0.28 -6.85
CA MET A 116 -4.19 -0.09 -7.75
C MET A 116 -5.49 -0.69 -7.19
N PHE A 117 -5.43 -1.94 -6.74
CA PHE A 117 -6.62 -2.68 -6.28
C PHE A 117 -7.25 -2.07 -5.02
N PHE A 118 -6.42 -1.71 -4.04
CA PHE A 118 -6.88 -1.12 -2.77
C PHE A 118 -6.88 0.42 -2.76
N ARG A 119 -6.78 1.05 -3.90
CA ARG A 119 -6.64 2.51 -4.05
C ARG A 119 -7.66 3.31 -3.25
N ASP A 120 -8.93 2.94 -3.32
CA ASP A 120 -10.03 3.70 -2.73
C ASP A 120 -10.22 3.40 -1.23
N VAL A 121 -9.69 2.29 -0.75
CA VAL A 121 -9.86 1.81 0.63
C VAL A 121 -8.56 1.79 1.43
N SER A 122 -7.41 2.08 0.81
CA SER A 122 -6.15 2.15 1.54
C SER A 122 -6.06 3.42 2.39
N ARG A 123 -5.50 3.27 3.59
CA ARG A 123 -5.28 4.36 4.54
C ARG A 123 -3.89 4.21 5.17
N PRO A 124 -3.23 5.32 5.48
CA PRO A 124 -2.01 5.26 6.29
C PRO A 124 -2.35 4.86 7.72
N PHE A 125 -1.37 4.28 8.42
CA PHE A 125 -1.50 4.11 9.85
C PHE A 125 -1.64 5.48 10.53
N PRO A 126 -2.51 5.60 11.56
CA PRO A 126 -2.57 6.82 12.35
C PRO A 126 -1.25 7.06 13.07
N PRO A 127 -0.93 8.33 13.36
CA PRO A 127 0.30 8.70 14.08
C PRO A 127 0.34 8.16 15.50
#